data_58c2eef9495789a5e06311ec92e5c5e6
#
_entry.id   58c2eef9495789a5e06311ec92e5c5e6
#
_cell.length_a   1.000
_cell.length_b   1.000
_cell.length_c   1.000
_cell.angle_alpha   90.00
_cell.angle_beta   90.00
_cell.angle_gamma   90.00
#
_symmetry.space_group_name_H-M   'P 1'
#
loop_
_entity.id
_entity.type
_entity.pdbx_description
1 polymer ?
#
loop_
_entity_poly.entity_id
_entity_poly.type
_entity_poly.pdbx_seq_one_letter_code
_entity_poly.pdbx_strand_id
1 'polypeptide(L)'
;MKPSAIIPIKSQNIETVIAGMTDVSTKGTARFVFKGVPYSIACKTGTAQVVTIAQDDRYDAKKLARKHHDHALFIAFAPARNPRIALAVLVENGGFGAQAAAPIARQLVDYWLTGENSLNLPPPKGVPLITPKRNH
;
A
#
# COMPACT_ATOMS: atom_id res chain seq x y z
N MET A 1 2.75 11.60 -21.61
CA MET A 1 3.15 10.30 -22.17
C MET A 1 1.89 9.58 -22.62
N LYS A 2 1.78 9.15 -23.89
CA LYS A 2 0.63 8.35 -24.35
C LYS A 2 0.83 6.91 -23.89
N PRO A 3 -0.22 6.20 -23.45
CA PRO A 3 -0.10 4.79 -23.08
C PRO A 3 0.33 3.98 -24.32
N SER A 4 1.28 3.07 -24.13
CA SER A 4 1.82 2.22 -25.21
C SER A 4 0.86 1.10 -25.63
N ALA A 5 -0.12 0.78 -24.81
CA ALA A 5 -1.17 -0.20 -25.10
C ALA A 5 -2.45 0.12 -24.30
N ILE A 6 -3.60 -0.17 -24.88
CA ILE A 6 -4.89 -0.15 -24.20
C ILE A 6 -5.29 -1.59 -23.96
N ILE A 7 -5.44 -1.98 -22.69
CA ILE A 7 -5.94 -3.29 -22.32
C ILE A 7 -7.47 -3.23 -22.34
N PRO A 8 -8.17 -4.05 -23.17
CA PRO A 8 -9.62 -3.99 -23.31
C PRO A 8 -10.33 -4.65 -22.11
N ILE A 9 -10.35 -3.97 -20.97
CA ILE A 9 -11.06 -4.41 -19.77
C ILE A 9 -12.35 -3.58 -19.64
N LYS A 10 -13.46 -4.24 -19.31
CA LYS A 10 -14.73 -3.55 -19.04
C LYS A 10 -14.56 -2.62 -17.83
N SER A 11 -14.99 -1.37 -17.93
CA SER A 11 -14.89 -0.38 -16.85
C SER A 11 -15.49 -0.88 -15.53
N GLN A 12 -16.59 -1.62 -15.58
CA GLN A 12 -17.23 -2.21 -14.41
C GLN A 12 -16.31 -3.18 -13.66
N ASN A 13 -15.48 -3.95 -14.36
CA ASN A 13 -14.53 -4.87 -13.73
C ASN A 13 -13.40 -4.06 -13.03
N ILE A 14 -12.95 -2.99 -13.65
CA ILE A 14 -11.95 -2.08 -13.06
C ILE A 14 -12.51 -1.45 -11.78
N GLU A 15 -13.74 -0.92 -11.83
CA GLU A 15 -14.40 -0.34 -10.65
C GLU A 15 -14.56 -1.36 -9.50
N THR A 16 -14.91 -2.60 -9.82
CA THR A 16 -15.02 -3.68 -8.83
C THR A 16 -13.67 -3.96 -8.17
N VAL A 17 -12.59 -4.03 -8.93
CA VAL A 17 -11.23 -4.24 -8.41
C VAL A 17 -10.80 -3.07 -7.53
N ILE A 18 -11.01 -1.83 -7.98
CA ILE A 18 -10.68 -0.62 -7.20
C ILE A 18 -11.46 -0.59 -5.89
N ALA A 19 -12.75 -0.94 -5.91
CA ALA A 19 -13.56 -1.02 -4.70
C ALA A 19 -12.99 -2.06 -3.71
N GLY A 20 -12.67 -3.27 -4.18
CA GLY A 20 -12.04 -4.31 -3.37
C GLY A 20 -10.68 -3.88 -2.82
N MET A 21 -9.85 -3.22 -3.61
CA MET A 21 -8.57 -2.67 -3.16
C MET A 21 -8.75 -1.54 -2.12
N THR A 22 -9.82 -0.75 -2.23
CA THR A 22 -10.13 0.30 -1.24
C THR A 22 -10.59 -0.32 0.08
N ASP A 23 -11.34 -1.41 0.04
CA ASP A 23 -11.75 -2.15 1.24
C ASP A 23 -10.56 -2.72 2.03
N VAL A 24 -9.43 -3.01 1.41
CA VAL A 24 -8.20 -3.42 2.12
C VAL A 24 -7.75 -2.36 3.13
N SER A 25 -7.86 -1.08 2.79
CA SER A 25 -7.46 0.04 3.65
C SER A 25 -8.51 0.43 4.69
N THR A 26 -9.79 0.10 4.47
CA THR A 26 -10.90 0.52 5.34
C THR A 26 -11.39 -0.60 6.26
N LYS A 27 -11.48 -1.82 5.77
CA LYS A 27 -12.04 -2.99 6.46
C LYS A 27 -11.06 -4.16 6.53
N GLY A 28 -10.07 -4.19 5.63
CA GLY A 28 -9.16 -5.31 5.41
C GLY A 28 -7.87 -5.24 6.22
N THR A 29 -6.83 -5.89 5.69
CA THR A 29 -5.55 -6.13 6.36
C THR A 29 -4.76 -4.85 6.69
N ALA A 30 -4.96 -3.77 5.94
CA ALA A 30 -4.27 -2.50 6.13
C ALA A 30 -5.11 -1.43 6.88
N ARG A 31 -6.30 -1.77 7.39
CA ARG A 31 -7.24 -0.80 8.02
C ARG A 31 -6.63 0.00 9.16
N PHE A 32 -5.78 -0.60 9.97
CA PHE A 32 -5.17 0.08 11.11
C PHE A 32 -4.07 1.05 10.66
N VAL A 33 -3.35 0.71 9.59
CA VAL A 33 -2.29 1.55 9.03
C VAL A 33 -2.88 2.83 8.44
N PHE A 34 -4.02 2.74 7.72
CA PHE A 34 -4.63 3.89 7.03
C PHE A 34 -5.80 4.54 7.79
N LYS A 35 -5.96 4.22 9.07
CA LYS A 35 -6.97 4.88 9.90
C LYS A 35 -6.70 6.39 10.02
N GLY A 36 -7.73 7.20 9.73
CA GLY A 36 -7.69 8.65 9.92
C GLY A 36 -7.00 9.45 8.80
N VAL A 37 -6.58 8.82 7.70
CA VAL A 37 -6.04 9.56 6.55
C VAL A 37 -7.11 10.41 5.87
N PRO A 38 -6.77 11.62 5.34
CA PRO A 38 -7.73 12.53 4.71
C PRO A 38 -8.01 12.20 3.23
N TYR A 39 -7.54 11.06 2.73
CA TYR A 39 -7.68 10.60 1.35
C TYR A 39 -8.15 9.14 1.29
N SER A 40 -8.73 8.76 0.15
CA SER A 40 -9.01 7.35 -0.13
C SER A 40 -7.78 6.67 -0.76
N ILE A 41 -7.53 5.43 -0.41
CA ILE A 41 -6.41 4.66 -0.96
C ILE A 41 -6.88 3.26 -1.37
N ALA A 42 -6.55 2.88 -2.59
CA ALA A 42 -6.69 1.51 -3.08
C ALA A 42 -5.35 0.79 -2.93
N CYS A 43 -5.34 -0.34 -2.26
CA CYS A 43 -4.10 -1.04 -1.95
C CYS A 43 -4.26 -2.56 -1.88
N LYS A 44 -3.12 -3.27 -1.89
CA LYS A 44 -3.05 -4.72 -1.69
C LYS A 44 -1.77 -5.09 -0.97
N THR A 45 -1.91 -5.93 0.05
CA THR A 45 -0.78 -6.58 0.73
C THR A 45 -0.37 -7.83 -0.03
N GLY A 46 0.92 -8.15 0.01
CA GLY A 46 1.47 -9.39 -0.51
C GLY A 46 2.53 -9.96 0.43
N THR A 47 2.78 -11.25 0.30
CA THR A 47 3.85 -11.96 1.00
C THR A 47 4.48 -12.93 0.02
N ALA A 48 5.76 -12.77 -0.26
CA ALA A 48 6.50 -13.67 -1.14
C ALA A 48 7.31 -14.66 -0.31
N GLN A 49 7.01 -15.93 -0.49
CA GLN A 49 7.61 -17.03 0.26
C GLN A 49 9.10 -17.19 -0.07
N VAL A 50 9.94 -17.27 0.96
CA VAL A 50 11.40 -17.48 0.84
C VAL A 50 11.77 -18.94 1.08
N VAL A 51 11.07 -19.63 1.98
CA VAL A 51 11.32 -21.05 2.30
C VAL A 51 10.11 -21.90 1.96
N THR A 52 10.36 -23.12 1.48
CA THR A 52 9.31 -24.11 1.29
C THR A 52 8.86 -24.64 2.65
N ILE A 53 7.57 -24.52 2.94
CA ILE A 53 6.94 -25.08 4.14
C ILE A 53 6.29 -26.40 3.74
N ALA A 54 6.49 -27.46 4.53
CA ALA A 54 5.81 -28.72 4.30
C ALA A 54 4.29 -28.54 4.41
N GLN A 55 3.53 -29.33 3.66
CA GLN A 55 2.09 -29.16 3.48
C GLN A 55 1.27 -29.14 4.78
N ASP A 56 1.80 -29.75 5.84
CA ASP A 56 1.16 -29.87 7.17
C ASP A 56 1.70 -28.90 8.21
N ASP A 57 2.72 -28.08 7.88
CA ASP A 57 3.32 -27.12 8.79
C ASP A 57 2.76 -25.71 8.58
N ARG A 58 2.42 -25.04 9.68
CA ARG A 58 2.04 -23.61 9.64
C ARG A 58 3.28 -22.74 9.69
N TYR A 59 3.31 -21.73 8.84
CA TYR A 59 4.34 -20.69 8.88
C TYR A 59 4.32 -19.96 10.23
N ASP A 60 5.41 -20.07 10.98
CA ASP A 60 5.62 -19.35 12.23
C ASP A 60 6.90 -18.51 12.14
N ALA A 61 6.74 -17.23 11.80
CA ALA A 61 7.84 -16.29 11.64
C ALA A 61 8.72 -16.17 12.92
N LYS A 62 8.16 -16.43 14.11
CA LYS A 62 8.90 -16.34 15.38
C LYS A 62 9.93 -17.45 15.55
N LYS A 63 9.72 -18.57 14.87
CA LYS A 63 10.64 -19.75 14.94
C LYS A 63 11.72 -19.71 13.86
N LEU A 64 11.59 -18.84 12.85
CA LEU A 64 12.55 -18.74 11.76
C LEU A 64 13.56 -17.63 12.01
N ALA A 65 14.84 -17.87 11.64
CA ALA A 65 15.81 -16.80 11.57
C ALA A 65 15.37 -15.74 10.56
N ARG A 66 15.64 -14.45 10.81
CA ARG A 66 15.18 -13.31 9.98
C ARG A 66 15.43 -13.50 8.49
N LYS A 67 16.56 -14.08 8.11
CA LYS A 67 16.93 -14.37 6.70
C LYS A 67 16.00 -15.36 6.00
N HIS A 68 15.13 -16.05 6.72
CA HIS A 68 14.16 -17.00 6.21
C HIS A 68 12.71 -16.47 6.30
N HIS A 69 12.53 -15.25 6.79
CA HIS A 69 11.22 -14.62 6.76
C HIS A 69 10.84 -14.31 5.30
N ASP A 70 9.56 -14.41 5.02
CA ASP A 70 9.01 -14.04 3.72
C ASP A 70 9.24 -12.55 3.41
N HIS A 71 9.26 -12.20 2.13
CA HIS A 71 9.32 -10.81 1.73
C HIS A 71 7.95 -10.17 1.85
N ALA A 72 7.89 -9.02 2.51
CA ALA A 72 6.67 -8.23 2.62
C ALA A 72 6.50 -7.34 1.39
N LEU A 73 5.31 -7.40 0.78
CA LEU A 73 4.96 -6.58 -0.38
C LEU A 73 3.70 -5.75 -0.10
N PHE A 74 3.67 -4.57 -0.70
CA PHE A 74 2.52 -3.70 -0.68
C PHE A 74 2.47 -2.87 -1.95
N ILE A 75 1.32 -2.81 -2.60
CA ILE A 75 1.05 -1.92 -3.72
C ILE A 75 -0.11 -1.01 -3.38
N ALA A 76 -0.06 0.23 -3.84
CA ALA A 76 -1.13 1.18 -3.62
C ALA A 76 -1.17 2.28 -4.67
N PHE A 77 -2.34 2.90 -4.80
CA PHE A 77 -2.51 4.19 -5.45
C PHE A 77 -3.50 5.05 -4.69
N ALA A 78 -3.28 6.35 -4.72
CA ALA A 78 -4.07 7.32 -3.97
C ALA A 78 -4.14 8.69 -4.67
N PRO A 79 -5.26 9.44 -4.54
CA PRO A 79 -6.55 8.97 -4.06
C PRO A 79 -7.10 7.79 -4.89
N ALA A 80 -7.94 6.92 -4.31
CA ALA A 80 -8.48 5.74 -5.02
C ALA A 80 -9.28 6.12 -6.27
N ARG A 81 -9.94 7.27 -6.23
CA ARG A 81 -10.52 7.93 -7.40
C ARG A 81 -9.61 9.07 -7.81
N ASN A 82 -9.31 9.15 -9.11
CA ASN A 82 -8.39 10.14 -9.68
C ASN A 82 -6.98 10.09 -9.05
N PRO A 83 -6.24 8.98 -9.23
CA PRO A 83 -4.96 8.75 -8.57
C PRO A 83 -3.91 9.80 -8.94
N ARG A 84 -3.13 10.23 -7.96
CA ARG A 84 -2.02 11.18 -8.12
C ARG A 84 -0.67 10.57 -7.79
N ILE A 85 -0.68 9.44 -7.08
CA ILE A 85 0.51 8.64 -6.77
C ILE A 85 0.16 7.17 -6.86
N ALA A 86 1.06 6.38 -7.42
CA ALA A 86 1.06 4.93 -7.32
C ALA A 86 2.44 4.49 -6.83
N LEU A 87 2.49 3.46 -5.99
CA LEU A 87 3.72 2.96 -5.41
C LEU A 87 3.69 1.44 -5.21
N ALA A 88 4.86 0.86 -5.18
CA ALA A 88 5.10 -0.51 -4.74
C ALA A 88 6.23 -0.49 -3.70
N VAL A 89 6.03 -1.19 -2.59
CA VAL A 89 7.01 -1.33 -1.51
C VAL A 89 7.31 -2.80 -1.33
N LEU A 90 8.60 -3.14 -1.35
CA LEU A 90 9.11 -4.47 -1.05
C LEU A 90 10.06 -4.34 0.15
N VAL A 91 9.85 -5.15 1.17
CA VAL A 91 10.74 -5.25 2.34
C VAL A 91 11.25 -6.67 2.41
N GLU A 92 12.52 -6.85 2.08
CA GLU A 92 13.17 -8.17 2.14
C GLU A 92 13.14 -8.73 3.55
N ASN A 93 12.73 -9.99 3.67
CA ASN A 93 12.61 -10.69 4.94
C ASN A 93 11.75 -9.93 5.98
N GLY A 94 10.82 -9.11 5.51
CA GLY A 94 9.96 -8.25 6.33
C GLY A 94 8.75 -8.98 6.93
N GLY A 95 8.44 -10.19 6.47
CA GLY A 95 7.27 -10.94 6.91
C GLY A 95 5.98 -10.45 6.25
N PHE A 96 5.01 -10.02 7.04
CA PHE A 96 3.70 -9.64 6.53
C PHE A 96 3.66 -8.22 5.93
N GLY A 97 3.10 -8.10 4.72
CA GLY A 97 3.02 -6.83 3.99
C GLY A 97 2.31 -5.70 4.75
N ALA A 98 1.25 -6.02 5.50
CA ALA A 98 0.52 -5.03 6.31
C ALA A 98 1.36 -4.48 7.48
N GLN A 99 2.32 -5.24 8.00
CA GLN A 99 3.12 -4.87 9.16
C GLN A 99 4.42 -4.16 8.78
N ALA A 100 5.08 -4.58 7.71
CA ALA A 100 6.38 -4.07 7.32
C ALA A 100 6.30 -3.07 6.14
N ALA A 101 5.54 -3.38 5.09
CA ALA A 101 5.52 -2.58 3.87
C ALA A 101 4.44 -1.48 3.87
N ALA A 102 3.25 -1.74 4.43
CA ALA A 102 2.17 -0.76 4.44
C ALA A 102 2.47 0.52 5.25
N PRO A 103 3.16 0.49 6.42
CA PRO A 103 3.53 1.71 7.13
C PRO A 103 4.47 2.62 6.33
N ILE A 104 5.41 2.03 5.59
CA ILE A 104 6.32 2.77 4.69
C ILE A 104 5.52 3.43 3.56
N ALA A 105 4.61 2.66 2.94
CA ALA A 105 3.73 3.16 1.91
C ALA A 105 2.88 4.34 2.41
N ARG A 106 2.34 4.25 3.63
CA ARG A 106 1.58 5.35 4.25
C ARG A 106 2.42 6.62 4.36
N GLN A 107 3.61 6.54 4.89
CA GLN A 107 4.50 7.72 5.04
C GLN A 107 4.78 8.39 3.70
N LEU A 108 5.01 7.61 2.64
CA LEU A 108 5.23 8.14 1.29
C LEU A 108 3.99 8.83 0.72
N VAL A 109 2.80 8.25 0.92
CA VAL A 109 1.54 8.82 0.45
C VAL A 109 1.17 10.06 1.25
N ASP A 110 1.32 10.06 2.58
CA ASP A 110 1.11 11.22 3.45
C ASP A 110 2.01 12.38 3.00
N TYR A 111 3.32 12.12 2.84
CA TYR A 111 4.26 13.10 2.33
C TYR A 111 3.82 13.70 0.98
N TRP A 112 3.47 12.83 0.01
CA TRP A 112 3.15 13.26 -1.34
C TRP A 112 1.83 14.01 -1.44
N LEU A 113 0.80 13.57 -0.73
CA LEU A 113 -0.55 14.13 -0.84
C LEU A 113 -0.84 15.23 0.17
N THR A 114 -0.29 15.17 1.39
CA THR A 114 -0.62 16.10 2.47
C THR A 114 0.54 17.01 2.87
N GLY A 115 1.76 16.69 2.42
CA GLY A 115 2.98 17.39 2.87
C GLY A 115 3.44 16.99 4.26
N GLU A 116 2.79 16.01 4.92
CA GLU A 116 3.23 15.47 6.19
C GLU A 116 4.56 14.75 6.00
N ASN A 117 5.61 15.25 6.64
CA ASN A 117 6.99 14.87 6.32
C ASN A 117 7.69 14.21 7.51
N SER A 118 7.25 13.01 7.88
CA SER A 118 7.94 12.19 8.88
C SER A 118 9.30 11.65 8.41
N LEU A 119 9.59 11.76 7.10
CA LEU A 119 10.81 11.25 6.48
C LEU A 119 11.89 12.34 6.29
N ASN A 120 11.60 13.60 6.66
CA ASN A 120 12.50 14.76 6.44
C ASN A 120 12.98 14.93 4.99
N LEU A 121 12.10 14.64 4.02
CA LEU A 121 12.39 14.80 2.60
C LEU A 121 12.14 16.25 2.14
N PRO A 122 12.77 16.72 1.05
CA PRO A 122 12.43 18.01 0.47
C PRO A 122 10.98 18.02 -0.01
N PRO A 123 10.25 19.15 0.11
CA PRO A 123 8.83 19.21 -0.25
C PRO A 123 8.60 18.82 -1.72
N PRO A 124 7.52 18.08 -2.03
CA PRO A 124 7.21 17.69 -3.39
C PRO A 124 6.91 18.92 -4.24
N LYS A 125 7.67 19.11 -5.32
CA LYS A 125 7.50 20.28 -6.22
C LYS A 125 6.31 20.10 -7.14
N GLY A 126 5.47 21.14 -7.21
CA GLY A 126 4.35 21.18 -8.18
C GLY A 126 3.19 20.22 -7.88
N VAL A 127 3.11 19.65 -6.70
CA VAL A 127 2.03 18.77 -6.28
C VAL A 127 1.03 19.55 -5.42
N PRO A 128 -0.24 19.68 -5.82
CA PRO A 128 -1.26 20.28 -4.98
C PRO A 128 -1.54 19.36 -3.78
N LEU A 129 -1.32 19.88 -2.57
CA LEU A 129 -1.51 19.10 -1.33
C LEU A 129 -2.99 18.98 -0.97
N ILE A 130 -3.33 17.89 -0.32
CA ILE A 130 -4.65 17.69 0.29
C ILE A 130 -4.56 18.20 1.73
N THR A 131 -5.27 19.27 2.03
CA THR A 131 -5.38 19.78 3.39
C THR A 131 -6.36 18.93 4.18
N PRO A 132 -6.01 18.47 5.39
CA PRO A 132 -6.98 17.84 6.28
C PRO A 132 -8.13 18.81 6.57
N LYS A 133 -9.38 18.36 6.47
CA LYS A 133 -10.50 19.15 6.99
C LYS A 133 -10.29 19.29 8.49
N ARG A 134 -10.02 20.52 8.97
CA ARG A 134 -10.08 20.81 10.40
C ARG A 134 -11.55 20.66 10.83
N ASN A 135 -11.85 19.59 11.57
CA ASN A 135 -13.11 19.52 12.29
C ASN A 135 -13.03 20.56 13.42
N HIS A 136 -13.80 21.63 13.26
CA HIS A 136 -14.09 22.57 14.34
C HIS A 136 -15.14 21.96 15.25
#